data_f7362468aa1fadedaa1c652ffe57dad4
#
_entry.id   f7362468aa1fadedaa1c652ffe57dad4
#
_cell.length_a   1.000
_cell.length_b   1.000
_cell.length_c   1.000
_cell.angle_alpha   90.00
_cell.angle_beta   90.00
_cell.angle_gamma   90.00
#
_symmetry.space_group_name_H-M   'P 1'
#
loop_
_entity.id
_entity.type
_entity.pdbx_description
1 polymer ?
#
loop_
_entity_poly.entity_id
_entity_poly.type
_entity_poly.pdbx_seq_one_letter_code
_entity_poly.pdbx_strand_id
1 'polypeptide(L)'
;MPYILFSEQEKQSANASDIRSFLASLGQEVKRSGREYTWESPSGKVSINGSEWYSQYERVGGGAVSFVQKFFGASYPDAVRSLLGSHAGQIPSEQCNTFRQSRSKETQTELVLPERSTDMRRLYGYLLNERCLDRDVVYAFVHAGTLYEDAPNHNAVFIGTDENGKPRHIQKRSTNPQSDYKGNVTGSDIAYAFHHVGTSDRLYVFEAPIDMMAYISMNKQGWEKHSYTALCSTADCAAIRMLKTYPNLKTVYLCLDHDSAGIEGAYRVAESIHALGDYTVWRKMPKQKDWDEDLKARHGRTAIPSTEHMKLERYRKICAEFLTDACMETDAWKHIAEAKGYASANFLSLLRSEMGKAESATDTQTEQAHLRAMAVGCLAFCFCREKQMGSAPSFDRYADAVRSAYKPHRDTEGSDEQWESLRKRIKGLEKEFGKSIPLSETEMKKQLDSVIALASDCIRLSAAVEYEQSEQAAVLSLE
;
A
#
# COMPACT_ATOMS: atom_id res chain seq x y z
N MET A 1 22.81 6.51 7.40
CA MET A 1 23.92 6.21 6.49
C MET A 1 24.05 7.31 5.47
N PRO A 2 25.26 7.73 5.04
CA PRO A 2 25.38 8.75 4.01
C PRO A 2 24.73 8.27 2.71
N TYR A 3 24.00 9.16 2.04
CA TYR A 3 23.33 8.88 0.78
C TYR A 3 24.39 8.63 -0.31
N ILE A 4 24.30 7.48 -0.98
CA ILE A 4 25.25 7.08 -2.02
C ILE A 4 24.66 7.47 -3.38
N LEU A 5 25.34 8.35 -4.10
CA LEU A 5 24.97 8.77 -5.44
C LEU A 5 25.77 7.97 -6.48
N PHE A 6 25.07 7.32 -7.42
CA PHE A 6 25.66 6.70 -8.60
C PHE A 6 25.41 7.58 -9.82
N SER A 7 26.41 7.70 -10.68
CA SER A 7 26.27 8.34 -11.98
C SER A 7 25.33 7.51 -12.89
N GLU A 8 24.73 8.14 -13.89
CA GLU A 8 23.89 7.42 -14.86
C GLU A 8 24.67 6.34 -15.62
N GLN A 9 25.98 6.59 -15.85
CA GLN A 9 26.87 5.62 -16.46
C GLN A 9 27.09 4.39 -15.57
N GLU A 10 27.27 4.58 -14.25
CA GLU A 10 27.36 3.46 -13.30
C GLU A 10 26.07 2.66 -13.23
N LYS A 11 24.92 3.32 -13.21
CA LYS A 11 23.60 2.64 -13.21
C LYS A 11 23.39 1.82 -14.48
N GLN A 12 23.73 2.37 -15.65
CA GLN A 12 23.64 1.66 -16.92
C GLN A 12 24.62 0.48 -16.97
N SER A 13 25.87 0.69 -16.54
CA SER A 13 26.89 -0.37 -16.51
C SER A 13 26.49 -1.50 -15.55
N ALA A 14 25.93 -1.17 -14.37
CA ALA A 14 25.45 -2.17 -13.44
C ALA A 14 24.28 -2.99 -14.03
N ASN A 15 23.32 -2.34 -14.68
CA ASN A 15 22.21 -3.05 -15.32
C ASN A 15 22.65 -3.87 -16.55
N ALA A 16 23.74 -3.51 -17.21
CA ALA A 16 24.31 -4.24 -18.33
C ALA A 16 25.28 -5.37 -17.90
N SER A 17 25.53 -5.55 -16.61
CA SER A 17 26.41 -6.60 -16.10
C SER A 17 25.89 -7.99 -16.40
N ASP A 18 26.79 -8.91 -16.78
CA ASP A 18 26.43 -10.31 -17.06
C ASP A 18 26.10 -11.05 -15.75
N ILE A 19 24.84 -11.48 -15.62
CA ILE A 19 24.33 -12.16 -14.42
C ILE A 19 25.06 -13.49 -14.17
N ARG A 20 25.49 -14.19 -15.20
CA ARG A 20 26.23 -15.46 -15.04
C ARG A 20 27.58 -15.22 -14.40
N SER A 21 28.28 -14.18 -14.86
CA SER A 21 29.56 -13.78 -14.28
C SER A 21 29.43 -13.41 -12.80
N PHE A 22 28.37 -12.72 -12.46
CA PHE A 22 28.03 -12.43 -11.07
C PHE A 22 27.76 -13.70 -10.25
N LEU A 23 26.94 -14.63 -10.77
CA LEU A 23 26.64 -15.90 -10.09
C LEU A 23 27.90 -16.77 -9.95
N ALA A 24 28.74 -16.82 -10.99
CA ALA A 24 30.03 -17.54 -10.95
C ALA A 24 30.98 -16.99 -9.89
N SER A 25 31.01 -15.66 -9.69
CA SER A 25 31.80 -15.04 -8.61
C SER A 25 31.35 -15.43 -7.22
N LEU A 26 30.08 -15.85 -7.07
CA LEU A 26 29.48 -16.37 -5.82
C LEU A 26 29.54 -17.89 -5.71
N GLY A 27 30.21 -18.58 -6.65
CA GLY A 27 30.27 -20.04 -6.67
C GLY A 27 28.95 -20.74 -7.02
N GLN A 28 28.02 -20.04 -7.65
CA GLN A 28 26.72 -20.57 -8.03
C GLN A 28 26.81 -21.24 -9.42
N GLU A 29 26.25 -22.43 -9.55
CA GLU A 29 26.21 -23.14 -10.83
C GLU A 29 25.04 -22.68 -11.71
N VAL A 30 25.33 -22.41 -12.98
CA VAL A 30 24.36 -22.01 -14.00
C VAL A 30 24.38 -23.04 -15.13
N LYS A 31 23.26 -23.67 -15.44
CA LYS A 31 23.15 -24.72 -16.48
C LYS A 31 22.70 -24.11 -17.80
N ARG A 32 23.32 -24.56 -18.91
CA ARG A 32 22.90 -24.15 -20.25
C ARG A 32 21.59 -24.81 -20.64
N SER A 33 20.62 -24.06 -21.12
CA SER A 33 19.33 -24.55 -21.62
C SER A 33 19.03 -23.91 -22.98
N GLY A 34 19.44 -24.56 -24.05
CA GLY A 34 19.29 -24.05 -25.41
C GLY A 34 20.15 -22.80 -25.68
N ARG A 35 19.49 -21.65 -25.95
CA ARG A 35 20.13 -20.36 -26.17
C ARG A 35 20.32 -19.53 -24.89
N GLU A 36 19.64 -19.94 -23.81
CA GLU A 36 19.65 -19.27 -22.52
C GLU A 36 20.37 -20.10 -21.46
N TYR A 37 20.51 -19.54 -20.28
CA TYR A 37 21.03 -20.25 -19.13
C TYR A 37 19.96 -20.33 -18.06
N THR A 38 19.97 -21.36 -17.26
CA THR A 38 19.04 -21.56 -16.15
C THR A 38 19.80 -21.65 -14.84
N TRP A 39 19.39 -20.88 -13.88
CA TRP A 39 19.84 -20.94 -12.50
C TRP A 39 18.69 -21.42 -11.60
N GLU A 40 19.01 -22.27 -10.64
CA GLU A 40 18.05 -22.76 -9.66
C GLU A 40 18.08 -21.87 -8.42
N SER A 41 17.07 -20.99 -8.31
CA SER A 41 16.87 -20.15 -7.12
C SER A 41 16.05 -20.89 -6.06
N PRO A 42 16.04 -20.44 -4.79
CA PRO A 42 15.17 -21.01 -3.76
C PRO A 42 13.66 -20.96 -4.11
N SER A 43 13.26 -20.06 -5.02
CA SER A 43 11.87 -19.90 -5.49
C SER A 43 11.60 -20.59 -6.84
N GLY A 44 12.54 -21.34 -7.40
CA GLY A 44 12.39 -22.07 -8.66
C GLY A 44 13.37 -21.65 -9.75
N LYS A 45 13.15 -22.15 -10.97
CA LYS A 45 14.04 -21.93 -12.11
C LYS A 45 13.92 -20.52 -12.67
N VAL A 46 15.07 -19.88 -12.88
CA VAL A 46 15.20 -18.54 -13.45
C VAL A 46 15.99 -18.66 -14.76
N SER A 47 15.41 -18.19 -15.87
CA SER A 47 16.09 -18.05 -17.15
C SER A 47 16.96 -16.80 -17.15
N ILE A 48 18.18 -16.91 -17.68
CA ILE A 48 19.18 -15.83 -17.74
C ILE A 48 19.68 -15.70 -19.16
N ASN A 49 19.67 -14.45 -19.66
CA ASN A 49 20.21 -14.12 -20.98
C ASN A 49 21.06 -12.83 -20.85
N GLY A 50 22.37 -12.99 -20.64
CA GLY A 50 23.29 -11.87 -20.41
C GLY A 50 22.96 -11.11 -19.14
N SER A 51 22.53 -9.87 -19.29
CA SER A 51 22.11 -8.99 -18.19
C SER A 51 20.62 -9.07 -17.84
N GLU A 52 19.85 -9.87 -18.57
CA GLU A 52 18.42 -10.02 -18.35
C GLU A 52 18.10 -11.36 -17.71
N TRP A 53 17.06 -11.38 -16.89
CA TRP A 53 16.55 -12.60 -16.24
C TRP A 53 15.02 -12.65 -16.28
N TYR A 54 14.49 -13.88 -16.22
CA TYR A 54 13.05 -14.12 -16.15
C TYR A 54 12.74 -15.36 -15.31
N SER A 55 11.85 -15.18 -14.31
CA SER A 55 11.28 -16.29 -13.54
C SER A 55 9.94 -16.69 -14.13
N GLN A 56 9.90 -17.89 -14.74
CA GLN A 56 8.65 -18.41 -15.33
C GLN A 56 7.60 -18.72 -14.26
N TYR A 57 8.03 -19.09 -13.08
CA TYR A 57 7.15 -19.43 -11.96
C TYR A 57 6.43 -18.20 -11.41
N GLU A 58 7.17 -17.13 -11.19
CA GLU A 58 6.63 -15.88 -10.66
C GLU A 58 6.18 -14.90 -11.76
N ARG A 59 6.47 -15.20 -13.03
CA ARG A 59 6.20 -14.35 -14.21
C ARG A 59 6.76 -12.93 -14.09
N VAL A 60 7.94 -12.80 -13.51
CA VAL A 60 8.67 -11.54 -13.35
C VAL A 60 10.06 -11.66 -13.93
N GLY A 61 10.57 -10.53 -14.42
CA GLY A 61 11.90 -10.43 -14.99
C GLY A 61 12.48 -9.04 -14.83
N GLY A 62 13.74 -8.84 -15.24
CA GLY A 62 14.38 -7.55 -15.17
C GLY A 62 15.87 -7.59 -15.51
N GLY A 63 16.59 -6.50 -15.23
CA GLY A 63 18.02 -6.37 -15.44
C GLY A 63 18.86 -6.88 -14.26
N ALA A 64 20.20 -6.83 -14.39
CA ALA A 64 21.13 -7.38 -13.42
C ALA A 64 20.97 -6.79 -12.00
N VAL A 65 20.71 -5.48 -11.87
CA VAL A 65 20.52 -4.85 -10.56
C VAL A 65 19.27 -5.42 -9.87
N SER A 66 18.17 -5.55 -10.60
CA SER A 66 16.94 -6.13 -10.06
C SER A 66 17.08 -7.61 -9.71
N PHE A 67 17.96 -8.34 -10.41
CA PHE A 67 18.32 -9.73 -10.09
C PHE A 67 18.97 -9.82 -8.71
N VAL A 68 19.98 -8.98 -8.47
CA VAL A 68 20.70 -8.97 -7.20
C VAL A 68 19.80 -8.54 -6.05
N GLN A 69 18.98 -7.52 -6.25
CA GLN A 69 17.99 -7.09 -5.24
C GLN A 69 17.01 -8.20 -4.90
N LYS A 70 16.47 -8.88 -5.92
CA LYS A 70 15.43 -9.89 -5.73
C LYS A 70 15.92 -11.18 -5.07
N PHE A 71 17.02 -11.72 -5.56
CA PHE A 71 17.47 -13.05 -5.16
C PHE A 71 18.50 -13.04 -4.02
N PHE A 72 19.17 -11.93 -3.80
CA PHE A 72 20.18 -11.78 -2.75
C PHE A 72 19.77 -10.77 -1.66
N GLY A 73 18.57 -10.16 -1.76
CA GLY A 73 18.05 -9.24 -0.75
C GLY A 73 18.87 -7.96 -0.58
N ALA A 74 19.71 -7.62 -1.57
CA ALA A 74 20.59 -6.46 -1.50
C ALA A 74 19.79 -5.15 -1.66
N SER A 75 20.21 -4.10 -0.93
CA SER A 75 19.72 -2.75 -1.22
C SER A 75 20.16 -2.30 -2.63
N TYR A 76 19.50 -1.32 -3.23
CA TYR A 76 19.91 -0.82 -4.55
C TYR A 76 21.42 -0.40 -4.59
N PRO A 77 21.94 0.37 -3.62
CA PRO A 77 23.35 0.70 -3.57
C PRO A 77 24.28 -0.52 -3.47
N ASP A 78 23.89 -1.51 -2.67
CA ASP A 78 24.69 -2.73 -2.50
C ASP A 78 24.66 -3.61 -3.75
N ALA A 79 23.50 -3.68 -4.43
CA ALA A 79 23.37 -4.38 -5.70
C ALA A 79 24.26 -3.76 -6.80
N VAL A 80 24.26 -2.42 -6.93
CA VAL A 80 25.14 -1.72 -7.87
C VAL A 80 26.62 -1.99 -7.55
N ARG A 81 27.00 -1.93 -6.28
CA ARG A 81 28.39 -2.19 -5.85
C ARG A 81 28.81 -3.65 -6.04
N SER A 82 27.93 -4.60 -5.82
CA SER A 82 28.24 -6.01 -6.03
C SER A 82 28.43 -6.36 -7.51
N LEU A 83 27.83 -5.59 -8.41
CA LEU A 83 27.99 -5.75 -9.87
C LEU A 83 29.20 -4.99 -10.45
N LEU A 84 29.52 -3.81 -9.91
CA LEU A 84 30.59 -2.94 -10.44
C LEU A 84 31.86 -2.92 -9.57
N GLY A 85 31.79 -3.40 -8.33
CA GLY A 85 32.90 -3.31 -7.36
C GLY A 85 32.67 -2.24 -6.29
N SER A 86 33.39 -2.37 -5.18
CA SER A 86 33.21 -1.57 -3.95
C SER A 86 33.49 -0.06 -4.12
N HIS A 87 34.13 0.34 -5.20
CA HIS A 87 34.48 1.74 -5.50
C HIS A 87 33.37 2.51 -6.23
N ALA A 88 32.31 1.84 -6.69
CA ALA A 88 31.17 2.50 -7.33
C ALA A 88 30.43 3.41 -6.34
N GLY A 89 30.00 4.59 -6.80
CA GLY A 89 29.30 5.59 -5.99
C GLY A 89 30.20 6.47 -5.11
N GLN A 90 31.53 6.46 -5.29
CA GLN A 90 32.44 7.39 -4.64
C GLN A 90 32.63 8.64 -5.50
N ILE A 91 31.70 9.57 -5.42
CA ILE A 91 31.83 10.89 -6.05
C ILE A 91 32.38 11.88 -5.00
N PRO A 92 33.50 12.61 -5.25
CA PRO A 92 33.97 13.66 -4.35
C PRO A 92 32.87 14.72 -4.12
N SER A 93 32.74 15.21 -2.88
CA SER A 93 31.68 16.13 -2.46
C SER A 93 31.61 17.45 -3.24
N GLU A 94 32.68 17.86 -3.90
CA GLU A 94 32.73 19.08 -4.70
C GLU A 94 31.99 18.98 -6.05
N GLN A 95 31.77 17.79 -6.58
CA GLN A 95 30.97 17.59 -7.81
C GLN A 95 29.45 17.46 -7.54
N CYS A 96 29.04 17.33 -6.30
CA CYS A 96 27.63 17.17 -5.93
C CYS A 96 26.80 18.45 -6.17
N ASN A 97 27.43 19.63 -6.12
CA ASN A 97 26.71 20.91 -6.34
C ASN A 97 26.44 21.22 -7.82
N THR A 98 27.22 20.65 -8.73
CA THR A 98 27.01 20.83 -10.18
C THR A 98 25.94 19.89 -10.73
N PHE A 99 25.72 18.73 -10.11
CA PHE A 99 24.70 17.77 -10.55
C PHE A 99 23.26 18.16 -10.17
N ARG A 100 23.06 19.01 -9.16
CA ARG A 100 21.73 19.56 -8.84
C ARG A 100 21.23 20.56 -9.89
N GLN A 101 22.13 21.17 -10.68
CA GLN A 101 21.76 22.10 -11.73
C GLN A 101 21.59 21.45 -13.12
N SER A 102 22.12 20.23 -13.33
CA SER A 102 22.01 19.55 -14.63
C SER A 102 20.78 18.65 -14.81
N ARG A 103 19.91 18.51 -13.79
CA ARG A 103 18.57 17.89 -13.94
C ARG A 103 17.55 18.76 -14.68
N SER A 104 17.97 19.88 -15.23
CA SER A 104 17.12 20.83 -15.94
C SER A 104 17.31 20.89 -17.45
N LYS A 105 17.79 19.81 -18.10
CA LYS A 105 17.76 19.68 -19.57
C LYS A 105 17.49 18.24 -20.01
N GLU A 106 16.51 17.55 -19.43
CA GLU A 106 15.63 16.75 -20.26
C GLU A 106 14.85 17.76 -21.10
N THR A 107 15.00 17.70 -22.40
CA THR A 107 14.10 18.37 -23.33
C THR A 107 12.69 17.96 -22.90
N GLN A 108 11.99 18.86 -22.19
CA GLN A 108 10.59 18.65 -21.85
C GLN A 108 9.88 18.51 -23.19
N THR A 109 9.56 17.26 -23.54
CA THR A 109 8.69 17.02 -24.68
C THR A 109 7.39 17.73 -24.35
N GLU A 110 7.00 18.70 -25.16
CA GLU A 110 5.80 19.48 -24.91
C GLU A 110 4.59 18.54 -24.85
N LEU A 111 3.77 18.69 -23.81
CA LEU A 111 2.57 17.89 -23.67
C LEU A 111 1.56 18.32 -24.72
N VAL A 112 1.31 17.46 -25.70
CA VAL A 112 0.36 17.72 -26.78
C VAL A 112 -0.97 17.05 -26.45
N LEU A 113 -2.05 17.85 -26.46
CA LEU A 113 -3.41 17.34 -26.28
C LEU A 113 -3.81 16.48 -27.49
N PRO A 114 -4.30 15.25 -27.30
CA PRO A 114 -4.89 14.45 -28.36
C PRO A 114 -6.07 15.20 -29.01
N GLU A 115 -6.18 15.11 -30.34
CA GLU A 115 -7.29 15.69 -31.07
C GLU A 115 -8.63 15.12 -30.58
N ARG A 116 -9.61 15.99 -30.34
CA ARG A 116 -10.95 15.59 -29.90
C ARG A 116 -11.77 15.01 -31.03
N SER A 117 -12.47 13.93 -30.77
CA SER A 117 -13.48 13.39 -31.66
C SER A 117 -14.64 14.39 -31.86
N THR A 118 -15.23 14.40 -33.02
CA THR A 118 -16.42 15.22 -33.35
C THR A 118 -17.67 14.75 -32.59
N ASP A 119 -17.70 13.47 -32.18
CA ASP A 119 -18.73 12.94 -31.28
C ASP A 119 -18.06 12.10 -30.19
N MET A 120 -18.80 11.83 -29.13
CA MET A 120 -18.30 11.08 -27.97
C MET A 120 -19.09 9.80 -27.75
N ARG A 121 -19.64 9.20 -28.81
CA ARG A 121 -20.55 8.04 -28.66
C ARG A 121 -19.86 6.83 -28.07
N ARG A 122 -18.61 6.56 -28.47
CA ARG A 122 -17.86 5.40 -27.92
C ARG A 122 -17.47 5.63 -26.48
N LEU A 123 -17.06 6.86 -26.13
CA LEU A 123 -16.80 7.24 -24.75
C LEU A 123 -18.03 7.00 -23.86
N TYR A 124 -19.19 7.54 -24.27
CA TYR A 124 -20.42 7.35 -23.49
C TYR A 124 -20.86 5.89 -23.46
N GLY A 125 -20.80 5.19 -24.60
CA GLY A 125 -21.09 3.74 -24.65
C GLY A 125 -20.22 2.96 -23.67
N TYR A 126 -18.92 3.23 -23.66
CA TYR A 126 -17.99 2.58 -22.76
C TYR A 126 -18.25 2.94 -21.30
N LEU A 127 -18.30 4.24 -20.95
CA LEU A 127 -18.40 4.64 -19.54
C LEU A 127 -19.77 4.34 -18.93
N LEU A 128 -20.86 4.60 -19.67
CA LEU A 128 -22.22 4.43 -19.13
C LEU A 128 -22.71 2.99 -19.22
N ASN A 129 -22.39 2.28 -20.34
CA ASN A 129 -22.92 0.93 -20.53
C ASN A 129 -21.94 -0.15 -20.06
N GLU A 130 -20.65 -0.05 -20.42
CA GLU A 130 -19.68 -1.08 -20.04
C GLU A 130 -19.21 -0.92 -18.59
N ARG A 131 -18.96 0.32 -18.16
CA ARG A 131 -18.46 0.64 -16.80
C ARG A 131 -19.58 1.01 -15.83
N CYS A 132 -20.81 1.11 -16.26
CA CYS A 132 -21.99 1.46 -15.45
C CYS A 132 -21.87 2.77 -14.68
N LEU A 133 -20.98 3.69 -15.12
CA LEU A 133 -20.81 4.97 -14.45
C LEU A 133 -22.09 5.80 -14.51
N ASP A 134 -22.32 6.59 -13.51
CA ASP A 134 -23.46 7.50 -13.46
C ASP A 134 -23.30 8.60 -14.52
N ARG A 135 -24.42 8.90 -15.21
CA ARG A 135 -24.44 9.85 -16.32
C ARG A 135 -24.05 11.27 -15.90
N ASP A 136 -24.55 11.72 -14.74
CA ASP A 136 -24.30 13.09 -14.27
C ASP A 136 -22.82 13.26 -13.89
N VAL A 137 -22.21 12.21 -13.29
CA VAL A 137 -20.79 12.20 -12.97
C VAL A 137 -19.93 12.26 -14.24
N VAL A 138 -20.25 11.45 -15.27
CA VAL A 138 -19.53 11.50 -16.55
C VAL A 138 -19.67 12.87 -17.19
N TYR A 139 -20.89 13.44 -17.21
CA TYR A 139 -21.15 14.76 -17.77
C TYR A 139 -20.41 15.87 -17.05
N ALA A 140 -20.28 15.81 -15.73
CA ALA A 140 -19.54 16.81 -14.98
C ALA A 140 -18.08 16.90 -15.44
N PHE A 141 -17.39 15.78 -15.61
CA PHE A 141 -16.00 15.77 -16.10
C PHE A 141 -15.88 16.14 -17.60
N VAL A 142 -16.86 15.76 -18.42
CA VAL A 142 -16.89 16.17 -19.83
C VAL A 142 -17.09 17.68 -19.95
N HIS A 143 -18.01 18.26 -19.19
CA HIS A 143 -18.26 19.72 -19.18
C HIS A 143 -17.08 20.51 -18.59
N ALA A 144 -16.39 19.95 -17.60
CA ALA A 144 -15.15 20.51 -17.10
C ALA A 144 -13.99 20.47 -18.14
N GLY A 145 -14.19 19.76 -19.25
CA GLY A 145 -13.17 19.61 -20.30
C GLY A 145 -12.03 18.66 -19.94
N THR A 146 -12.12 17.96 -18.81
CA THR A 146 -11.09 17.05 -18.30
C THR A 146 -11.28 15.60 -18.76
N LEU A 147 -12.40 15.30 -19.43
CA LEU A 147 -12.72 14.01 -20.03
C LEU A 147 -13.27 14.17 -21.43
N TYR A 148 -12.70 13.47 -22.43
CA TYR A 148 -13.21 13.46 -23.79
C TYR A 148 -12.75 12.21 -24.56
N GLU A 149 -13.26 12.02 -25.79
CA GLU A 149 -12.87 10.96 -26.72
C GLU A 149 -11.84 11.49 -27.73
N ASP A 150 -10.72 10.76 -27.93
CA ASP A 150 -9.75 11.15 -28.96
C ASP A 150 -10.21 10.72 -30.38
N ALA A 151 -9.89 11.53 -31.38
CA ALA A 151 -10.30 11.28 -32.76
C ALA A 151 -9.61 10.06 -33.39
N PRO A 152 -8.29 9.83 -33.21
CA PRO A 152 -7.59 8.77 -33.95
C PRO A 152 -7.99 7.35 -33.56
N ASN A 153 -8.21 7.11 -32.26
CA ASN A 153 -8.40 5.77 -31.72
C ASN A 153 -9.67 5.62 -30.88
N HIS A 154 -10.42 6.70 -30.71
CA HIS A 154 -11.62 6.75 -29.87
C HIS A 154 -11.37 6.36 -28.40
N ASN A 155 -10.17 6.61 -27.89
CA ASN A 155 -9.85 6.35 -26.50
C ASN A 155 -10.53 7.37 -25.58
N ALA A 156 -10.85 6.97 -24.37
CA ALA A 156 -11.16 7.88 -23.28
C ALA A 156 -9.88 8.61 -22.85
N VAL A 157 -9.91 9.94 -22.86
CA VAL A 157 -8.79 10.82 -22.50
C VAL A 157 -9.12 11.50 -21.18
N PHE A 158 -8.32 11.23 -20.15
CA PHE A 158 -8.43 11.82 -18.82
C PHE A 158 -7.31 12.86 -18.65
N ILE A 159 -7.67 14.09 -18.33
CA ILE A 159 -6.74 15.21 -18.21
C ILE A 159 -6.63 15.63 -16.76
N GLY A 160 -5.39 15.71 -16.27
CA GLY A 160 -5.06 16.39 -15.03
C GLY A 160 -4.46 17.77 -15.32
N THR A 161 -4.87 18.76 -14.55
CA THR A 161 -4.52 20.17 -14.77
C THR A 161 -3.72 20.73 -13.60
N ASP A 162 -3.03 21.85 -13.81
CA ASP A 162 -2.54 22.67 -12.72
C ASP A 162 -3.64 23.63 -12.19
N GLU A 163 -3.29 24.45 -11.22
CA GLU A 163 -4.18 25.37 -10.53
C GLU A 163 -4.75 26.48 -11.46
N ASN A 164 -4.12 26.68 -12.62
CA ASN A 164 -4.55 27.62 -13.66
C ASN A 164 -5.39 26.94 -14.74
N GLY A 165 -5.71 25.65 -14.58
CA GLY A 165 -6.45 24.86 -15.55
C GLY A 165 -5.62 24.41 -16.76
N LYS A 166 -4.29 24.61 -16.75
CA LYS A 166 -3.42 24.14 -17.83
C LYS A 166 -3.22 22.63 -17.74
N PRO A 167 -3.43 21.87 -18.83
CA PRO A 167 -3.14 20.44 -18.89
C PRO A 167 -1.68 20.13 -18.57
N ARG A 168 -1.46 19.19 -17.66
CA ARG A 168 -0.13 18.75 -17.22
C ARG A 168 0.05 17.24 -17.30
N HIS A 169 -1.05 16.49 -17.26
CA HIS A 169 -1.05 15.04 -17.35
C HIS A 169 -2.20 14.58 -18.23
N ILE A 170 -1.96 13.57 -19.06
CA ILE A 170 -2.96 12.96 -19.91
C ILE A 170 -2.82 11.46 -19.86
N GLN A 171 -3.86 10.78 -19.40
CA GLN A 171 -3.98 9.33 -19.49
C GLN A 171 -5.02 8.95 -20.52
N LYS A 172 -4.70 7.96 -21.36
CA LYS A 172 -5.62 7.37 -22.32
C LYS A 172 -6.01 5.97 -21.88
N ARG A 173 -7.26 5.60 -22.17
CA ARG A 173 -7.75 4.24 -22.02
C ARG A 173 -8.61 3.87 -23.23
N SER A 174 -8.40 2.66 -23.77
CA SER A 174 -9.22 2.16 -24.86
C SER A 174 -10.68 2.05 -24.46
N THR A 175 -11.59 2.52 -25.34
CA THR A 175 -13.02 2.28 -25.23
C THR A 175 -13.46 0.99 -25.92
N ASN A 176 -12.52 0.29 -26.59
CA ASN A 176 -12.78 -1.01 -27.21
C ASN A 176 -12.70 -2.11 -26.13
N PRO A 177 -13.78 -2.89 -25.89
CA PRO A 177 -13.79 -3.97 -24.91
C PRO A 177 -12.75 -5.07 -25.12
N GLN A 178 -12.24 -5.19 -26.36
CA GLN A 178 -11.21 -6.19 -26.71
C GLN A 178 -9.77 -5.67 -26.50
N SER A 179 -9.60 -4.45 -26.00
CA SER A 179 -8.28 -3.85 -25.81
C SER A 179 -8.07 -3.38 -24.39
N ASP A 180 -7.03 -3.86 -23.75
CA ASP A 180 -6.60 -3.44 -22.40
C ASP A 180 -5.69 -2.20 -22.42
N TYR A 181 -5.60 -1.51 -23.56
CA TYR A 181 -4.71 -0.37 -23.69
C TYR A 181 -5.03 0.72 -22.66
N LYS A 182 -4.01 1.05 -21.86
CA LYS A 182 -3.94 2.21 -20.98
C LYS A 182 -2.53 2.78 -21.02
N GLY A 183 -2.39 4.10 -21.04
CA GLY A 183 -1.06 4.71 -21.06
C GLY A 183 -1.12 6.22 -20.90
N ASN A 184 -0.02 6.78 -20.43
CA ASN A 184 0.15 8.23 -20.32
C ASN A 184 0.71 8.78 -21.64
N VAL A 185 0.27 9.98 -22.03
CA VAL A 185 0.81 10.69 -23.20
C VAL A 185 2.21 11.21 -22.85
N THR A 186 3.13 11.16 -23.82
CA THR A 186 4.49 11.68 -23.65
C THR A 186 4.47 13.15 -23.23
N GLY A 187 5.32 13.55 -22.30
CA GLY A 187 5.33 14.87 -21.69
C GLY A 187 4.37 15.07 -20.52
N SER A 188 3.63 14.02 -20.12
CA SER A 188 2.75 14.04 -18.94
C SER A 188 3.56 14.08 -17.65
N ASP A 189 3.14 14.94 -16.72
CA ASP A 189 3.61 14.97 -15.32
C ASP A 189 2.60 14.27 -14.41
N ILE A 190 2.95 13.09 -13.92
CA ILE A 190 2.06 12.25 -13.13
C ILE A 190 1.65 12.89 -11.78
N ALA A 191 2.38 13.88 -11.29
CA ALA A 191 1.99 14.63 -10.12
C ALA A 191 0.68 15.40 -10.31
N TYR A 192 0.30 15.67 -11.55
CA TYR A 192 -0.95 16.30 -11.94
C TYR A 192 -1.98 15.31 -12.48
N ALA A 193 -1.97 14.07 -12.02
CA ALA A 193 -2.90 13.07 -12.50
C ALA A 193 -4.37 13.52 -12.40
N PHE A 194 -5.27 12.82 -13.09
CA PHE A 194 -6.70 13.16 -13.15
C PHE A 194 -7.29 13.38 -11.76
N HIS A 195 -7.94 14.51 -11.52
CA HIS A 195 -8.42 14.92 -10.20
C HIS A 195 -9.65 15.84 -10.27
N HIS A 196 -10.29 16.02 -9.13
CA HIS A 196 -11.29 17.04 -8.82
C HIS A 196 -10.93 17.71 -7.51
N VAL A 197 -11.11 19.02 -7.42
CA VAL A 197 -10.85 19.81 -6.21
C VAL A 197 -12.16 20.32 -5.65
N GLY A 198 -12.51 19.91 -4.45
CA GLY A 198 -13.67 20.37 -3.71
C GLY A 198 -13.30 21.36 -2.62
N THR A 199 -14.28 21.72 -1.80
CA THR A 199 -14.15 22.74 -0.74
C THR A 199 -13.94 22.14 0.66
N SER A 200 -14.16 20.82 0.84
CA SER A 200 -14.00 20.16 2.13
C SER A 200 -12.53 19.83 2.43
N ASP A 201 -12.27 19.39 3.65
CA ASP A 201 -10.95 18.94 4.11
C ASP A 201 -10.57 17.53 3.67
N ARG A 202 -11.41 16.85 2.83
CA ARG A 202 -11.27 15.43 2.50
C ARG A 202 -10.69 15.22 1.11
N LEU A 203 -9.66 14.38 1.03
CA LEU A 203 -9.07 13.89 -0.21
C LEU A 203 -9.30 12.38 -0.33
N TYR A 204 -9.86 11.95 -1.46
CA TYR A 204 -10.00 10.53 -1.82
C TYR A 204 -9.01 10.18 -2.92
N VAL A 205 -8.22 9.13 -2.72
CA VAL A 205 -7.11 8.73 -3.59
C VAL A 205 -7.38 7.36 -4.20
N PHE A 206 -7.36 7.25 -5.52
CA PHE A 206 -7.67 6.04 -6.29
C PHE A 206 -6.48 5.61 -7.16
N GLU A 207 -6.47 4.36 -7.61
CA GLU A 207 -5.44 3.88 -8.53
C GLU A 207 -5.67 4.38 -9.95
N ALA A 208 -6.93 4.39 -10.43
CA ALA A 208 -7.28 4.82 -11.78
C ALA A 208 -8.47 5.79 -11.82
N PRO A 209 -8.60 6.62 -12.91
CA PRO A 209 -9.70 7.54 -13.09
C PRO A 209 -11.09 6.87 -13.10
N ILE A 210 -11.20 5.65 -13.65
CA ILE A 210 -12.47 4.93 -13.71
C ILE A 210 -12.92 4.52 -12.30
N ASP A 211 -12.01 4.07 -11.45
CA ASP A 211 -12.31 3.72 -10.06
C ASP A 211 -12.78 4.94 -9.26
N MET A 212 -12.11 6.08 -9.46
CA MET A 212 -12.53 7.35 -8.88
C MET A 212 -13.96 7.71 -9.31
N MET A 213 -14.27 7.65 -10.59
CA MET A 213 -15.61 7.95 -11.10
C MET A 213 -16.65 6.91 -10.66
N ALA A 214 -16.30 5.63 -10.55
CA ALA A 214 -17.17 4.58 -10.05
C ALA A 214 -17.52 4.80 -8.57
N TYR A 215 -16.52 5.14 -7.76
CA TYR A 215 -16.76 5.50 -6.36
C TYR A 215 -17.69 6.71 -6.23
N ILE A 216 -17.46 7.78 -7.01
CA ILE A 216 -18.32 8.97 -7.05
C ILE A 216 -19.74 8.58 -7.50
N SER A 217 -19.89 7.73 -8.52
CA SER A 217 -21.19 7.24 -9.01
C SER A 217 -21.98 6.51 -7.93
N MET A 218 -21.30 5.79 -7.05
CA MET A 218 -21.93 5.11 -5.90
C MET A 218 -22.23 6.05 -4.72
N ASN A 219 -21.58 7.20 -4.65
CA ASN A 219 -21.65 8.16 -3.53
C ASN A 219 -21.96 9.58 -4.04
N LYS A 220 -23.00 9.73 -4.85
CA LYS A 220 -23.32 10.96 -5.60
C LYS A 220 -23.64 12.18 -4.74
N GLN A 221 -24.20 11.98 -3.55
CA GLN A 221 -24.72 13.11 -2.78
C GLN A 221 -23.58 14.01 -2.28
N GLY A 222 -23.49 15.22 -2.84
CA GLY A 222 -22.53 16.25 -2.42
C GLY A 222 -21.07 15.89 -2.73
N TRP A 223 -20.83 15.01 -3.70
CA TRP A 223 -19.47 14.60 -4.06
C TRP A 223 -18.57 15.77 -4.48
N GLU A 224 -19.15 16.78 -5.12
CA GLU A 224 -18.42 17.97 -5.60
C GLU A 224 -17.71 18.73 -4.48
N LYS A 225 -18.17 18.55 -3.23
CA LYS A 225 -17.57 19.20 -2.06
C LYS A 225 -16.23 18.58 -1.68
N HIS A 226 -15.97 17.34 -2.05
CA HIS A 226 -14.76 16.62 -1.68
C HIS A 226 -13.71 16.66 -2.80
N SER A 227 -12.46 16.47 -2.44
CA SER A 227 -11.39 16.37 -3.42
C SER A 227 -11.07 14.91 -3.74
N TYR A 228 -10.71 14.64 -4.99
CA TYR A 228 -10.43 13.31 -5.50
C TYR A 228 -9.21 13.35 -6.42
N THR A 229 -8.36 12.32 -6.39
CA THR A 229 -7.28 12.14 -7.35
C THR A 229 -7.09 10.68 -7.71
N ALA A 230 -6.77 10.41 -8.98
CA ALA A 230 -6.35 9.11 -9.45
C ALA A 230 -4.84 9.13 -9.64
N LEU A 231 -4.11 8.18 -9.04
CA LEU A 231 -2.65 8.13 -9.11
C LEU A 231 -2.13 7.78 -10.52
N CYS A 232 -2.98 7.14 -11.34
CA CYS A 232 -2.63 6.59 -12.66
C CYS A 232 -1.47 5.58 -12.61
N SER A 233 -1.11 5.14 -11.44
CA SER A 233 -0.11 4.15 -11.05
C SER A 233 -0.25 3.90 -9.54
N THR A 234 0.76 3.30 -8.91
CA THR A 234 0.88 3.21 -7.44
C THR A 234 1.85 4.26 -6.87
N ALA A 235 2.24 5.28 -7.64
CA ALA A 235 3.09 6.37 -7.17
C ALA A 235 2.28 7.39 -6.35
N ASP A 236 2.87 7.97 -5.33
CA ASP A 236 2.25 8.86 -4.36
C ASP A 236 2.23 10.34 -4.77
N CYS A 237 2.97 10.70 -5.83
CA CYS A 237 3.26 12.09 -6.19
C CYS A 237 1.99 12.94 -6.43
N ALA A 238 0.92 12.37 -6.98
CA ALA A 238 -0.34 13.11 -7.20
C ALA A 238 -1.04 13.45 -5.86
N ALA A 239 -1.11 12.50 -4.93
CA ALA A 239 -1.66 12.74 -3.60
C ALA A 239 -0.83 13.75 -2.82
N ILE A 240 0.50 13.60 -2.83
CA ILE A 240 1.44 14.52 -2.18
C ILE A 240 1.34 15.94 -2.72
N ARG A 241 1.23 16.09 -4.07
CA ARG A 241 1.02 17.40 -4.68
C ARG A 241 -0.29 18.02 -4.23
N MET A 242 -1.39 17.26 -4.24
CA MET A 242 -2.70 17.77 -3.79
C MET A 242 -2.63 18.32 -2.36
N LEU A 243 -2.01 17.57 -1.44
CA LEU A 243 -1.87 17.99 -0.04
C LEU A 243 -0.98 19.23 0.13
N LYS A 244 0.07 19.37 -0.69
CA LYS A 244 0.93 20.56 -0.68
C LYS A 244 0.26 21.79 -1.27
N THR A 245 -0.58 21.59 -2.30
CA THR A 245 -1.23 22.70 -3.01
C THR A 245 -2.48 23.20 -2.29
N TYR A 246 -3.22 22.31 -1.63
CA TYR A 246 -4.49 22.63 -0.98
C TYR A 246 -4.39 22.42 0.54
N PRO A 247 -3.99 23.42 1.31
CA PRO A 247 -3.70 23.30 2.75
C PRO A 247 -4.95 23.05 3.63
N ASN A 248 -6.15 23.23 3.08
CA ASN A 248 -7.40 22.84 3.71
C ASN A 248 -7.60 21.32 3.80
N LEU A 249 -6.90 20.52 2.99
CA LEU A 249 -6.99 19.07 3.03
C LEU A 249 -6.29 18.54 4.29
N LYS A 250 -6.99 17.79 5.10
CA LYS A 250 -6.49 17.21 6.37
C LYS A 250 -6.76 15.72 6.49
N THR A 251 -7.85 15.25 5.91
CA THR A 251 -8.29 13.85 5.97
C THR A 251 -8.11 13.18 4.63
N VAL A 252 -7.36 12.10 4.56
CA VAL A 252 -7.07 11.36 3.33
C VAL A 252 -7.68 9.95 3.39
N TYR A 253 -8.46 9.61 2.39
CA TYR A 253 -9.02 8.27 2.20
C TYR A 253 -8.27 7.57 1.06
N LEU A 254 -7.51 6.54 1.38
CA LEU A 254 -6.82 5.69 0.40
C LEU A 254 -7.79 4.64 -0.12
N CYS A 255 -8.27 4.84 -1.33
CA CYS A 255 -9.28 4.04 -2.01
C CYS A 255 -8.67 3.20 -3.16
N LEU A 256 -7.45 2.67 -2.97
CA LEU A 256 -6.76 1.86 -3.96
C LEU A 256 -7.40 0.47 -4.07
N ASP A 257 -7.02 -0.29 -5.09
CA ASP A 257 -7.55 -1.60 -5.40
C ASP A 257 -7.44 -2.60 -4.24
N HIS A 258 -8.31 -3.59 -4.22
CA HIS A 258 -8.35 -4.66 -3.23
C HIS A 258 -7.61 -5.90 -3.76
N ASP A 259 -6.39 -5.67 -4.17
CA ASP A 259 -5.42 -6.70 -4.52
C ASP A 259 -4.07 -6.41 -3.83
N SER A 260 -3.08 -7.28 -4.01
CA SER A 260 -1.79 -7.14 -3.33
C SER A 260 -1.07 -5.83 -3.68
N ALA A 261 -1.18 -5.36 -4.92
CA ALA A 261 -0.53 -4.13 -5.37
C ALA A 261 -1.18 -2.88 -4.77
N GLY A 262 -2.52 -2.84 -4.75
CA GLY A 262 -3.29 -1.74 -4.16
C GLY A 262 -3.14 -1.68 -2.64
N ILE A 263 -3.06 -2.84 -1.97
CA ILE A 263 -2.80 -2.90 -0.52
C ILE A 263 -1.39 -2.38 -0.20
N GLU A 264 -0.35 -2.89 -0.88
CA GLU A 264 1.03 -2.41 -0.70
C GLU A 264 1.18 -0.93 -1.07
N GLY A 265 0.50 -0.50 -2.15
CA GLY A 265 0.45 0.89 -2.59
C GLY A 265 -0.14 1.81 -1.52
N ALA A 266 -1.24 1.38 -0.88
CA ALA A 266 -1.88 2.16 0.18
C ALA A 266 -0.96 2.38 1.39
N TYR A 267 -0.25 1.35 1.85
CA TYR A 267 0.74 1.51 2.94
C TYR A 267 1.82 2.51 2.58
N ARG A 268 2.38 2.40 1.37
CA ARG A 268 3.44 3.26 0.88
C ARG A 268 2.99 4.73 0.76
N VAL A 269 1.78 4.95 0.23
CA VAL A 269 1.20 6.30 0.13
C VAL A 269 0.92 6.86 1.52
N ALA A 270 0.43 6.06 2.47
CA ALA A 270 0.21 6.47 3.85
C ALA A 270 1.53 6.91 4.51
N GLU A 271 2.60 6.12 4.39
CA GLU A 271 3.94 6.47 4.89
C GLU A 271 4.42 7.83 4.33
N SER A 272 4.26 8.05 3.02
CA SER A 272 4.64 9.32 2.38
C SER A 272 3.81 10.50 2.87
N ILE A 273 2.52 10.31 3.14
CA ILE A 273 1.63 11.35 3.66
C ILE A 273 2.00 11.69 5.11
N HIS A 274 2.22 10.69 5.97
CA HIS A 274 2.66 10.92 7.35
C HIS A 274 4.03 11.61 7.42
N ALA A 275 4.95 11.31 6.49
CA ALA A 275 6.22 12.00 6.38
C ALA A 275 6.08 13.49 5.97
N LEU A 276 4.94 13.90 5.39
CA LEU A 276 4.64 15.27 5.00
C LEU A 276 4.19 16.14 6.17
N GLY A 277 3.51 15.54 7.16
CA GLY A 277 2.95 16.25 8.30
C GLY A 277 1.77 15.51 8.92
N ASP A 278 1.06 16.22 9.75
CA ASP A 278 -0.06 15.70 10.52
C ASP A 278 -1.34 15.64 9.66
N TYR A 279 -1.58 14.45 9.12
CA TYR A 279 -2.76 14.12 8.30
C TYR A 279 -3.45 12.89 8.88
N THR A 280 -4.77 12.91 8.93
CA THR A 280 -5.56 11.72 9.24
C THR A 280 -5.69 10.86 7.98
N VAL A 281 -5.16 9.64 8.00
CA VAL A 281 -5.16 8.75 6.83
C VAL A 281 -6.01 7.51 7.10
N TRP A 282 -6.99 7.26 6.25
CA TRP A 282 -7.89 6.10 6.31
C TRP A 282 -7.75 5.21 5.09
N ARG A 283 -7.78 3.91 5.27
CA ARG A 283 -7.92 2.96 4.18
C ARG A 283 -9.40 2.65 3.93
N LYS A 284 -9.86 2.85 2.69
CA LYS A 284 -11.19 2.48 2.25
C LYS A 284 -11.08 1.50 1.08
N MET A 285 -11.48 0.26 1.29
CA MET A 285 -11.34 -0.81 0.29
C MET A 285 -12.66 -1.08 -0.43
N PRO A 286 -12.64 -1.35 -1.75
CA PRO A 286 -13.78 -1.93 -2.44
C PRO A 286 -14.04 -3.35 -1.93
N LYS A 287 -15.26 -3.86 -2.14
CA LYS A 287 -15.63 -5.24 -1.80
C LYS A 287 -15.09 -6.23 -2.84
N GLN A 288 -15.11 -5.82 -4.10
CA GLN A 288 -14.52 -6.55 -5.22
C GLN A 288 -13.06 -6.11 -5.44
N LYS A 289 -12.46 -6.47 -6.56
CA LYS A 289 -11.09 -6.11 -6.89
C LYS A 289 -10.83 -4.59 -6.84
N ASP A 290 -11.73 -3.81 -7.41
CA ASP A 290 -11.65 -2.36 -7.51
C ASP A 290 -13.06 -1.72 -7.47
N TRP A 291 -13.15 -0.40 -7.47
CA TRP A 291 -14.41 0.33 -7.36
C TRP A 291 -15.28 0.21 -8.62
N ASP A 292 -14.68 0.03 -9.79
CA ASP A 292 -15.40 -0.27 -11.02
C ASP A 292 -16.12 -1.62 -10.93
N GLU A 293 -15.46 -2.62 -10.38
CA GLU A 293 -16.05 -3.95 -10.16
C GLU A 293 -17.14 -3.91 -9.07
N ASP A 294 -17.01 -3.10 -8.03
CA ASP A 294 -18.07 -2.87 -7.05
C ASP A 294 -19.31 -2.24 -7.70
N LEU A 295 -19.11 -1.28 -8.59
CA LEU A 295 -20.22 -0.63 -9.31
C LEU A 295 -20.90 -1.62 -10.27
N LYS A 296 -20.15 -2.42 -11.02
CA LYS A 296 -20.70 -3.50 -11.87
C LYS A 296 -21.53 -4.49 -11.06
N ALA A 297 -21.02 -4.93 -9.90
CA ALA A 297 -21.74 -5.83 -9.01
C ALA A 297 -23.08 -5.22 -8.55
N ARG A 298 -23.12 -3.93 -8.23
CA ARG A 298 -24.37 -3.21 -7.90
C ARG A 298 -25.39 -3.21 -9.04
N HIS A 299 -24.91 -3.20 -10.29
CA HIS A 299 -25.76 -3.29 -11.48
C HIS A 299 -26.07 -4.73 -11.90
N GLY A 300 -25.78 -5.72 -11.05
CA GLY A 300 -26.07 -7.15 -11.31
C GLY A 300 -25.17 -7.76 -12.39
N ARG A 301 -24.04 -7.15 -12.71
CA ARG A 301 -23.06 -7.69 -13.65
C ARG A 301 -22.03 -8.56 -12.95
N THR A 302 -21.41 -9.46 -13.70
CA THR A 302 -20.27 -10.25 -13.22
C THR A 302 -19.13 -9.30 -12.86
N ALA A 303 -18.63 -9.40 -11.64
CA ALA A 303 -17.53 -8.62 -11.10
C ALA A 303 -16.33 -9.51 -10.77
N ILE A 304 -15.14 -8.95 -10.90
CA ILE A 304 -13.88 -9.61 -10.54
C ILE A 304 -13.73 -9.55 -9.01
N PRO A 305 -13.63 -10.69 -8.31
CA PRO A 305 -13.50 -10.69 -6.86
C PRO A 305 -12.15 -10.10 -6.41
N SER A 306 -12.11 -9.61 -5.18
CA SER A 306 -10.88 -9.16 -4.53
C SER A 306 -9.88 -10.31 -4.35
N THR A 307 -8.60 -9.98 -4.41
CA THR A 307 -7.49 -10.90 -4.12
C THR A 307 -6.64 -10.33 -2.99
N GLU A 308 -6.76 -10.90 -1.80
CA GLU A 308 -6.12 -10.37 -0.59
C GLU A 308 -4.70 -10.90 -0.34
N HIS A 309 -3.94 -11.22 -1.37
CA HIS A 309 -2.59 -11.75 -1.19
C HIS A 309 -1.53 -10.63 -1.27
N MET A 310 -1.08 -10.14 -0.14
CA MET A 310 0.16 -9.34 -0.09
C MET A 310 1.37 -10.24 -0.30
N LYS A 311 2.49 -9.70 -0.80
CA LYS A 311 3.76 -10.42 -0.84
C LYS A 311 4.27 -10.65 0.57
N LEU A 312 4.71 -11.86 0.87
CA LEU A 312 5.17 -12.28 2.20
C LEU A 312 6.22 -11.34 2.82
N GLU A 313 7.12 -10.80 2.00
CA GLU A 313 8.16 -9.87 2.44
C GLU A 313 7.60 -8.53 2.94
N ARG A 314 6.59 -8.01 2.25
CA ARG A 314 5.93 -6.76 2.68
C ARG A 314 5.15 -6.97 3.98
N TYR A 315 4.49 -8.11 4.16
CA TYR A 315 3.89 -8.48 5.43
C TYR A 315 4.89 -8.51 6.57
N ARG A 316 6.05 -9.14 6.34
CA ARG A 316 7.13 -9.20 7.33
C ARG A 316 7.59 -7.80 7.71
N LYS A 317 7.76 -6.92 6.71
CA LYS A 317 8.17 -5.53 6.94
C LYS A 317 7.13 -4.76 7.75
N ILE A 318 5.84 -4.81 7.36
CA ILE A 318 4.75 -4.12 8.07
C ILE A 318 4.61 -4.65 9.51
N CYS A 319 4.64 -5.96 9.70
CA CYS A 319 4.59 -6.54 11.04
C CYS A 319 5.81 -6.14 11.87
N ALA A 320 7.01 -6.10 11.27
CA ALA A 320 8.23 -5.70 11.95
C ALA A 320 8.22 -4.21 12.31
N GLU A 321 7.78 -3.32 11.43
CA GLU A 321 7.62 -1.90 11.69
C GLU A 321 6.60 -1.65 12.81
N PHE A 322 5.40 -2.23 12.70
CA PHE A 322 4.38 -2.15 13.75
C PHE A 322 4.89 -2.68 15.10
N LEU A 323 5.58 -3.83 15.08
CA LEU A 323 6.19 -4.41 16.26
C LEU A 323 7.29 -3.51 16.83
N THR A 324 8.10 -2.88 15.99
CA THR A 324 9.21 -2.01 16.42
C THR A 324 8.67 -0.71 17.03
N ASP A 325 7.71 -0.06 16.40
CA ASP A 325 7.13 1.19 16.89
C ASP A 325 6.46 0.98 18.26
N ALA A 326 5.63 -0.05 18.38
CA ALA A 326 4.98 -0.37 19.64
C ALA A 326 5.96 -0.84 20.72
N CYS A 327 7.11 -1.46 20.35
CA CYS A 327 8.17 -1.85 21.27
C CYS A 327 8.99 -0.66 21.78
N MET A 328 9.16 0.37 20.96
CA MET A 328 9.82 1.61 21.39
C MET A 328 9.00 2.39 22.42
N GLU A 329 7.67 2.28 22.33
CA GLU A 329 6.74 2.92 23.26
C GLU A 329 6.56 2.11 24.57
N THR A 330 6.72 0.78 24.51
CA THR A 330 6.51 -0.12 25.65
C THR A 330 7.56 -1.22 25.70
N ASP A 331 7.96 -1.65 26.89
CA ASP A 331 8.87 -2.81 27.08
C ASP A 331 8.18 -4.18 26.88
N ALA A 332 6.94 -4.20 26.40
CA ALA A 332 6.12 -5.39 26.24
C ALA A 332 6.80 -6.49 25.40
N TRP A 333 7.46 -6.10 24.31
CA TRP A 333 8.20 -7.01 23.45
C TRP A 333 9.38 -7.66 24.19
N LYS A 334 10.15 -6.88 24.96
CA LYS A 334 11.28 -7.39 25.75
C LYS A 334 10.81 -8.44 26.74
N HIS A 335 9.73 -8.19 27.45
CA HIS A 335 9.17 -9.15 28.40
C HIS A 335 8.77 -10.48 27.74
N ILE A 336 8.23 -10.47 26.52
CA ILE A 336 7.90 -11.69 25.79
C ILE A 336 9.17 -12.39 25.27
N ALA A 337 10.14 -11.65 24.74
CA ALA A 337 11.37 -12.19 24.21
C ALA A 337 12.31 -12.69 25.33
N GLU A 338 12.47 -11.91 26.40
CA GLU A 338 13.33 -12.22 27.54
C GLU A 338 12.77 -13.34 28.42
N ALA A 339 11.46 -13.41 28.60
CA ALA A 339 10.78 -14.48 29.36
C ALA A 339 10.82 -15.83 28.63
N LYS A 340 11.61 -15.95 27.54
CA LYS A 340 11.57 -17.14 26.66
C LYS A 340 10.14 -17.48 26.22
N GLY A 341 9.35 -16.52 26.06
CA GLY A 341 8.06 -16.11 25.52
C GLY A 341 6.98 -17.10 25.21
N TYR A 342 7.19 -18.32 25.53
CA TYR A 342 6.30 -19.40 25.11
C TYR A 342 5.36 -19.86 26.21
N ALA A 343 5.56 -19.40 27.43
CA ALA A 343 4.70 -19.75 28.54
C ALA A 343 3.42 -18.92 28.50
N SER A 344 2.29 -19.58 28.35
CA SER A 344 0.96 -18.97 28.33
C SER A 344 0.70 -18.07 29.56
N ALA A 345 1.26 -18.42 30.71
CA ALA A 345 1.14 -17.62 31.94
C ALA A 345 1.79 -16.23 31.80
N ASN A 346 2.96 -16.12 31.17
CA ASN A 346 3.66 -14.85 30.98
C ASN A 346 2.91 -13.98 29.98
N PHE A 347 2.39 -14.58 28.90
CA PHE A 347 1.55 -13.88 27.90
C PHE A 347 0.27 -13.32 28.53
N LEU A 348 -0.45 -14.13 29.33
CA LEU A 348 -1.66 -13.66 30.02
C LEU A 348 -1.34 -12.58 31.08
N SER A 349 -0.20 -12.68 31.78
CA SER A 349 0.24 -11.63 32.69
C SER A 349 0.52 -10.32 32.00
N LEU A 350 1.15 -10.37 30.82
CA LEU A 350 1.36 -9.19 29.99
C LEU A 350 0.02 -8.56 29.57
N LEU A 351 -0.91 -9.34 29.02
CA LEU A 351 -2.21 -8.83 28.58
C LEU A 351 -2.96 -8.14 29.73
N ARG A 352 -2.97 -8.72 30.93
CA ARG A 352 -3.61 -8.12 32.11
C ARG A 352 -2.94 -6.81 32.51
N SER A 353 -1.61 -6.79 32.53
CA SER A 353 -0.83 -5.59 32.86
C SER A 353 -1.10 -4.45 31.89
N GLU A 354 -1.00 -4.71 30.59
CA GLU A 354 -1.20 -3.68 29.58
C GLU A 354 -2.67 -3.24 29.48
N MET A 355 -3.63 -4.17 29.64
CA MET A 355 -5.06 -3.82 29.72
C MET A 355 -5.35 -2.88 30.90
N GLY A 356 -4.84 -3.21 32.09
CA GLY A 356 -5.02 -2.34 33.28
C GLY A 356 -4.40 -0.96 33.12
N LYS A 357 -3.26 -0.85 32.45
CA LYS A 357 -2.62 0.42 32.12
C LYS A 357 -3.44 1.22 31.09
N ALA A 358 -3.96 0.57 30.03
CA ALA A 358 -4.81 1.20 29.05
C ALA A 358 -6.11 1.73 29.69
N GLU A 359 -6.78 0.93 30.52
CA GLU A 359 -8.00 1.32 31.23
C GLU A 359 -7.79 2.47 32.25
N SER A 360 -6.58 2.61 32.78
CA SER A 360 -6.21 3.65 33.74
C SER A 360 -5.51 4.86 33.09
N ALA A 361 -5.34 4.85 31.78
CA ALA A 361 -4.69 5.94 31.06
C ALA A 361 -5.50 7.25 31.20
N THR A 362 -4.78 8.34 31.36
CA THR A 362 -5.38 9.67 31.52
C THR A 362 -5.37 10.47 30.20
N ASP A 363 -4.72 9.94 29.20
CA ASP A 363 -4.65 10.52 27.86
C ASP A 363 -4.71 9.41 26.80
N THR A 364 -5.21 9.79 25.62
CA THR A 364 -5.44 8.90 24.48
C THR A 364 -4.15 8.28 23.95
N GLN A 365 -3.05 9.01 23.93
CA GLN A 365 -1.78 8.50 23.42
C GLN A 365 -1.26 7.36 24.27
N THR A 366 -1.34 7.49 25.60
CA THR A 366 -0.97 6.45 26.56
C THR A 366 -1.90 5.23 26.43
N GLU A 367 -3.21 5.45 26.33
CA GLU A 367 -4.19 4.39 26.11
C GLU A 367 -3.86 3.60 24.82
N GLN A 368 -3.65 4.29 23.71
CA GLN A 368 -3.28 3.69 22.44
C GLN A 368 -1.96 2.90 22.51
N ALA A 369 -0.94 3.43 23.19
CA ALA A 369 0.35 2.78 23.34
C ALA A 369 0.19 1.41 24.02
N HIS A 370 -0.62 1.32 25.08
CA HIS A 370 -0.89 0.07 25.78
C HIS A 370 -1.75 -0.90 24.96
N LEU A 371 -2.74 -0.42 24.22
CA LEU A 371 -3.52 -1.25 23.30
C LEU A 371 -2.65 -1.83 22.18
N ARG A 372 -1.75 -1.02 21.62
CA ARG A 372 -0.75 -1.48 20.63
C ARG A 372 0.21 -2.51 21.23
N ALA A 373 0.66 -2.29 22.47
CA ALA A 373 1.51 -3.25 23.18
C ALA A 373 0.82 -4.61 23.37
N MET A 374 -0.47 -4.63 23.68
CA MET A 374 -1.25 -5.88 23.73
C MET A 374 -1.30 -6.56 22.36
N ALA A 375 -1.55 -5.82 21.27
CA ALA A 375 -1.56 -6.36 19.92
C ALA A 375 -0.21 -6.98 19.54
N VAL A 376 0.88 -6.26 19.80
CA VAL A 376 2.27 -6.74 19.62
C VAL A 376 2.51 -8.02 20.41
N GLY A 377 2.11 -8.04 21.67
CA GLY A 377 2.23 -9.21 22.51
C GLY A 377 1.51 -10.43 21.95
N CYS A 378 0.31 -10.24 21.42
CA CYS A 378 -0.46 -11.29 20.74
C CYS A 378 0.26 -11.82 19.51
N LEU A 379 0.72 -10.97 18.61
CA LEU A 379 1.41 -11.38 17.38
C LEU A 379 2.76 -12.06 17.69
N ALA A 380 3.51 -11.53 18.65
CA ALA A 380 4.77 -12.13 19.09
C ALA A 380 4.56 -13.52 19.69
N PHE A 381 3.54 -13.69 20.53
CA PHE A 381 3.16 -14.99 21.09
C PHE A 381 2.83 -15.99 19.99
N CYS A 382 2.01 -15.60 19.02
CA CYS A 382 1.67 -16.45 17.87
C CYS A 382 2.90 -16.84 17.06
N PHE A 383 3.74 -15.89 16.70
CA PHE A 383 4.97 -16.13 15.96
C PHE A 383 5.89 -17.15 16.68
N CYS A 384 6.13 -16.93 17.97
CA CYS A 384 6.94 -17.82 18.77
C CYS A 384 6.33 -19.22 18.90
N ARG A 385 5.01 -19.29 19.06
CA ARG A 385 4.31 -20.57 19.21
C ARG A 385 4.30 -21.38 17.92
N GLU A 386 4.02 -20.76 16.79
CA GLU A 386 4.09 -21.41 15.48
C GLU A 386 5.49 -21.93 15.18
N LYS A 387 6.52 -21.14 15.47
CA LYS A 387 7.91 -21.57 15.33
C LYS A 387 8.24 -22.78 16.23
N GLN A 388 7.75 -22.79 17.47
CA GLN A 388 7.92 -23.92 18.39
C GLN A 388 7.22 -25.18 17.89
N MET A 389 6.07 -25.04 17.21
CA MET A 389 5.35 -26.16 16.59
C MET A 389 5.99 -26.65 15.29
N GLY A 390 7.06 -26.03 14.82
CA GLY A 390 7.67 -26.33 13.52
C GLY A 390 6.84 -25.84 12.32
N SER A 391 5.83 -25.01 12.57
CA SER A 391 4.98 -24.43 11.53
C SER A 391 5.57 -23.15 10.98
N ALA A 392 5.28 -22.85 9.71
CA ALA A 392 5.58 -21.54 9.15
C ALA A 392 4.69 -20.46 9.79
N PRO A 393 5.22 -19.27 10.12
CA PRO A 393 4.43 -18.19 10.68
C PRO A 393 3.28 -17.77 9.76
N SER A 394 2.11 -17.52 10.34
CA SER A 394 0.89 -17.12 9.62
C SER A 394 0.88 -15.62 9.31
N PHE A 395 1.85 -15.13 8.54
CA PHE A 395 2.04 -13.71 8.27
C PHE A 395 0.82 -13.05 7.62
N ASP A 396 0.07 -13.76 6.78
CA ASP A 396 -1.17 -13.24 6.18
C ASP A 396 -2.18 -12.84 7.27
N ARG A 397 -2.32 -13.65 8.29
CA ARG A 397 -3.22 -13.40 9.43
C ARG A 397 -2.71 -12.28 10.33
N TYR A 398 -1.39 -12.17 10.50
CA TYR A 398 -0.79 -11.05 11.26
C TYR A 398 -1.02 -9.73 10.55
N ALA A 399 -0.84 -9.71 9.23
CA ALA A 399 -1.11 -8.51 8.44
C ALA A 399 -2.59 -8.13 8.40
N ASP A 400 -3.51 -9.10 8.45
CA ASP A 400 -4.95 -8.81 8.60
C ASP A 400 -5.25 -8.12 9.93
N ALA A 401 -4.56 -8.52 11.00
CA ALA A 401 -4.66 -7.83 12.28
C ALA A 401 -4.17 -6.37 12.17
N VAL A 402 -3.00 -6.14 11.57
CA VAL A 402 -2.44 -4.80 11.37
C VAL A 402 -3.34 -3.96 10.45
N ARG A 403 -3.85 -4.52 9.35
CA ARG A 403 -4.78 -3.83 8.44
C ARG A 403 -6.08 -3.37 9.12
N SER A 404 -6.44 -3.97 10.23
CA SER A 404 -7.63 -3.56 10.98
C SER A 404 -7.58 -2.09 11.40
N ALA A 405 -6.39 -1.52 11.60
CA ALA A 405 -6.18 -0.11 11.91
C ALA A 405 -6.60 0.85 10.78
N TYR A 406 -6.65 0.36 9.53
CA TYR A 406 -7.00 1.16 8.36
C TYR A 406 -8.48 1.05 7.95
N LYS A 407 -9.30 0.31 8.69
CA LYS A 407 -10.75 0.24 8.41
C LYS A 407 -11.43 1.51 8.91
N PRO A 408 -12.29 2.15 8.11
CA PRO A 408 -13.05 3.31 8.57
C PRO A 408 -14.04 2.90 9.67
N HIS A 409 -14.13 3.72 10.71
CA HIS A 409 -14.95 3.46 11.91
C HIS A 409 -16.46 3.61 11.73
N ARG A 410 -16.93 4.04 10.56
CA ARG A 410 -18.37 4.29 10.31
C ARG A 410 -19.31 3.12 10.59
N ASP A 411 -18.77 1.89 10.63
CA ASP A 411 -19.53 0.67 10.87
C ASP A 411 -19.08 -0.06 12.16
N THR A 412 -18.30 0.61 13.03
CA THR A 412 -17.84 0.02 14.30
C THR A 412 -18.70 0.45 15.47
N GLU A 413 -18.98 -0.50 16.35
CA GLU A 413 -19.50 -0.29 17.69
C GLU A 413 -18.67 0.79 18.41
N GLY A 414 -19.25 1.57 19.32
CA GLY A 414 -18.53 2.57 20.10
C GLY A 414 -17.38 1.98 20.91
N SER A 415 -16.46 2.80 21.39
CA SER A 415 -15.29 2.35 22.14
C SER A 415 -15.66 1.51 23.37
N ASP A 416 -16.73 1.87 24.07
CA ASP A 416 -17.23 1.14 25.24
C ASP A 416 -17.64 -0.30 24.93
N GLU A 417 -18.34 -0.54 23.82
CA GLU A 417 -18.74 -1.88 23.37
C GLU A 417 -17.53 -2.71 22.95
N GLN A 418 -16.56 -2.07 22.30
CA GLN A 418 -15.30 -2.71 21.94
C GLN A 418 -14.46 -3.09 23.18
N TRP A 419 -14.41 -2.23 24.19
CA TRP A 419 -13.78 -2.54 25.50
C TRP A 419 -14.44 -3.75 26.18
N GLU A 420 -15.76 -3.80 26.23
CA GLU A 420 -16.50 -4.94 26.78
C GLU A 420 -16.17 -6.24 26.02
N SER A 421 -16.15 -6.17 24.69
CA SER A 421 -15.78 -7.30 23.81
C SER A 421 -14.36 -7.78 24.08
N LEU A 422 -13.40 -6.84 24.21
CA LEU A 422 -12.00 -7.11 24.50
C LEU A 422 -11.84 -7.85 25.85
N ARG A 423 -12.47 -7.33 26.92
CA ARG A 423 -12.47 -7.95 28.25
C ARG A 423 -13.03 -9.38 28.23
N LYS A 424 -14.13 -9.58 27.50
CA LYS A 424 -14.76 -10.91 27.36
C LYS A 424 -13.83 -11.88 26.63
N ARG A 425 -13.13 -11.42 25.60
CA ARG A 425 -12.20 -12.26 24.83
C ARG A 425 -10.97 -12.64 25.68
N ILE A 426 -10.40 -11.71 26.45
CA ILE A 426 -9.29 -12.00 27.35
C ILE A 426 -9.68 -13.02 28.42
N LYS A 427 -10.86 -12.88 29.04
CA LYS A 427 -11.40 -13.88 29.98
C LYS A 427 -11.60 -15.26 29.33
N GLY A 428 -12.01 -15.28 28.06
CA GLY A 428 -12.12 -16.51 27.28
C GLY A 428 -10.77 -17.20 27.10
N LEU A 429 -9.74 -16.45 26.72
CA LEU A 429 -8.37 -16.95 26.59
C LEU A 429 -7.80 -17.45 27.91
N GLU A 430 -8.03 -16.75 29.02
CA GLU A 430 -7.61 -17.18 30.35
C GLU A 430 -8.18 -18.58 30.71
N LYS A 431 -9.44 -18.80 30.37
CA LYS A 431 -10.09 -20.09 30.57
C LYS A 431 -9.51 -21.19 29.67
N GLU A 432 -9.19 -20.85 28.42
CA GLU A 432 -8.59 -21.78 27.48
C GLU A 432 -7.16 -22.14 27.86
N PHE A 433 -6.34 -21.18 28.23
CA PHE A 433 -4.94 -21.37 28.64
C PHE A 433 -4.79 -21.99 30.05
N GLY A 434 -5.82 -21.88 30.87
CA GLY A 434 -5.84 -22.50 32.22
C GLY A 434 -6.07 -24.01 32.21
N LYS A 435 -6.36 -24.61 31.05
CA LYS A 435 -6.48 -26.07 30.92
C LYS A 435 -5.10 -26.71 30.91
N SER A 436 -4.82 -27.55 31.90
CA SER A 436 -3.54 -28.24 32.10
C SER A 436 -3.31 -29.49 31.24
N ILE A 437 -4.02 -29.66 30.14
CA ILE A 437 -3.95 -30.84 29.27
C ILE A 437 -3.06 -30.51 28.07
N PRO A 438 -2.17 -31.40 27.59
CA PRO A 438 -1.48 -31.23 26.33
C PRO A 438 -2.50 -31.06 25.21
N LEU A 439 -2.48 -29.88 24.57
CA LEU A 439 -3.41 -29.55 23.50
C LEU A 439 -3.02 -30.31 22.22
N SER A 440 -3.99 -30.82 21.52
CA SER A 440 -3.80 -31.30 20.14
C SER A 440 -3.38 -30.16 19.22
N GLU A 441 -2.75 -30.48 18.09
CA GLU A 441 -2.36 -29.47 17.09
C GLU A 441 -3.55 -28.60 16.63
N THR A 442 -4.72 -29.22 16.49
CA THR A 442 -5.96 -28.52 16.11
C THR A 442 -6.41 -27.51 17.20
N GLU A 443 -6.29 -27.89 18.47
CA GLU A 443 -6.62 -26.99 19.58
C GLU A 443 -5.61 -25.85 19.71
N MET A 444 -4.32 -26.13 19.51
CA MET A 444 -3.29 -25.10 19.47
C MET A 444 -3.55 -24.10 18.32
N LYS A 445 -3.92 -24.56 17.12
CA LYS A 445 -4.29 -23.67 16.01
C LYS A 445 -5.49 -22.79 16.36
N LYS A 446 -6.54 -23.34 16.98
CA LYS A 446 -7.68 -22.54 17.45
C LYS A 446 -7.29 -21.48 18.49
N GLN A 447 -6.37 -21.82 19.40
CA GLN A 447 -5.86 -20.82 20.35
C GLN A 447 -5.13 -19.68 19.64
N LEU A 448 -4.26 -20.01 18.65
CA LEU A 448 -3.58 -18.99 17.87
C LEU A 448 -4.58 -18.11 17.10
N ASP A 449 -5.65 -18.70 16.54
CA ASP A 449 -6.73 -17.96 15.90
C ASP A 449 -7.39 -16.96 16.85
N SER A 450 -7.66 -17.39 18.09
CA SER A 450 -8.25 -16.52 19.12
C SER A 450 -7.30 -15.40 19.54
N VAL A 451 -5.98 -15.66 19.60
CA VAL A 451 -4.98 -14.64 19.95
C VAL A 451 -4.79 -13.62 18.82
N ILE A 452 -4.76 -14.06 17.56
CA ILE A 452 -4.69 -13.14 16.39
C ILE A 452 -5.94 -12.27 16.32
N ALA A 453 -7.12 -12.83 16.58
CA ALA A 453 -8.35 -12.07 16.65
C ALA A 453 -8.33 -11.01 17.77
N LEU A 454 -7.73 -11.34 18.92
CA LEU A 454 -7.50 -10.39 20.01
C LEU A 454 -6.57 -9.24 19.58
N ALA A 455 -5.50 -9.54 18.84
CA ALA A 455 -4.63 -8.50 18.26
C ALA A 455 -5.41 -7.55 17.37
N SER A 456 -6.28 -8.08 16.51
CA SER A 456 -7.15 -7.25 15.65
C SER A 456 -8.10 -6.36 16.46
N ASP A 457 -8.67 -6.87 17.54
CA ASP A 457 -9.57 -6.09 18.39
C ASP A 457 -8.81 -4.98 19.14
N CYS A 458 -7.60 -5.23 19.62
CA CYS A 458 -6.75 -4.21 20.26
C CYS A 458 -6.41 -3.07 19.27
N ILE A 459 -6.08 -3.40 18.02
CA ILE A 459 -5.75 -2.40 16.98
C ILE A 459 -7.00 -1.59 16.60
N ARG A 460 -8.16 -2.24 16.47
CA ARG A 460 -9.41 -1.52 16.18
C ARG A 460 -9.81 -0.58 17.29
N LEU A 461 -9.69 -1.02 18.53
CA LEU A 461 -10.01 -0.18 19.69
C LEU A 461 -9.04 0.99 19.79
N SER A 462 -7.74 0.77 19.61
CA SER A 462 -6.74 1.84 19.55
C SER A 462 -7.11 2.92 18.53
N ALA A 463 -7.59 2.53 17.35
CA ALA A 463 -8.03 3.45 16.33
C ALA A 463 -9.40 4.12 16.64
N ALA A 464 -10.32 3.42 17.34
CA ALA A 464 -11.62 3.99 17.77
C ALA A 464 -11.45 5.10 18.80
N VAL A 465 -10.60 4.89 19.77
CA VAL A 465 -10.24 5.88 20.82
C VAL A 465 -9.70 7.17 20.20
N GLU A 466 -8.88 7.08 19.16
CA GLU A 466 -8.37 8.23 18.41
C GLU A 466 -9.48 9.01 17.69
N TYR A 467 -10.42 8.29 17.09
CA TYR A 467 -11.52 8.90 16.36
C TYR A 467 -12.48 9.68 17.27
N GLU A 468 -12.89 9.09 18.40
CA GLU A 468 -13.79 9.74 19.37
C GLU A 468 -13.21 11.04 19.92
N GLN A 469 -11.90 11.08 20.17
CA GLN A 469 -11.24 12.30 20.60
C GLN A 469 -11.23 13.37 19.52
N SER A 470 -11.03 12.98 18.26
CA SER A 470 -11.05 13.93 17.13
C SER A 470 -12.45 14.51 16.88
N GLU A 471 -13.51 13.73 17.07
CA GLU A 471 -14.90 14.23 17.03
C GLU A 471 -15.23 15.17 18.19
N GLN A 472 -14.83 14.82 19.42
CA GLN A 472 -15.02 15.67 20.59
C GLN A 472 -14.27 17.01 20.46
N ALA A 473 -13.04 17.00 19.96
CA ALA A 473 -12.27 18.21 19.69
C ALA A 473 -12.92 19.08 18.59
N ALA A 474 -13.50 18.45 17.57
CA ALA A 474 -14.22 19.16 16.51
C ALA A 474 -15.51 19.81 17.01
N VAL A 475 -16.24 19.16 17.91
CA VAL A 475 -17.46 19.71 18.54
C VAL A 475 -17.11 20.90 19.46
N LEU A 476 -16.08 20.78 20.29
CA LEU A 476 -15.61 21.87 21.19
C LEU A 476 -15.04 23.07 20.43
N SER A 477 -14.62 22.91 19.18
CA SER A 477 -14.16 24.01 18.32
C SER A 477 -15.29 24.75 17.62
N LEU A 478 -16.53 24.24 17.70
CA LEU A 478 -17.73 24.81 17.11
C LEU A 478 -18.64 25.52 18.14
N GLU A 479 -18.38 25.33 19.43
CA GLU A 479 -18.94 26.10 20.53
C GLU A 479 -18.04 27.32 20.89
#